data_5f8231e5db6cdb4223479dd237980110
#
_entry.id   5f8231e5db6cdb4223479dd237980110
#
_cell.length_a   1.000
_cell.length_b   1.000
_cell.length_c   1.000
_cell.angle_alpha   90.00
_cell.angle_beta   90.00
_cell.angle_gamma   90.00
#
_symmetry.space_group_name_H-M   'P 1'
#
loop_
_entity.id
_entity.type
_entity.pdbx_description
1 polymer ?
#
loop_
_entity_poly.entity_id
_entity_poly.type
_entity_poly.pdbx_seq_one_letter_code
_entity_poly.pdbx_strand_id
1 'polypeptide(L)'
;MKKIILTLIISIFTSSIFASDEKPGRFFEDQPDVTDDPQVHFIYLLNKDSEDREWDINGKMEKELLEANEKMLKMTKGNQKFRYDLREDGKMDISFVRFDKQYEGNYGMNYPDAYLTKLGFNSPNKLYFAWVDVGHRDGGQGSVHHGYIFLKSKHNPSKNKRILITLHELMHVNGFAWPCTKGAKKSHKFGTIIGGPDGGDKYNLGSSLYNHKDPTCPDFKDSVFLDPTSSKPFNPVYLKCAMAAEVGLSLIHI
;
A
#
# COMPACT_ATOMS: atom_id res chain seq x y z
N MET A 1 55.18 24.77 48.22
CA MET A 1 54.63 23.61 47.48
C MET A 1 53.17 23.84 47.25
N LYS A 2 52.77 24.23 46.01
CA LYS A 2 51.37 24.49 45.63
C LYS A 2 50.78 23.17 45.15
N LYS A 3 49.72 22.66 45.83
CA LYS A 3 48.94 21.48 45.39
C LYS A 3 47.99 21.91 44.29
N ILE A 4 48.16 21.39 43.08
CA ILE A 4 47.21 21.55 41.98
C ILE A 4 46.18 20.46 42.12
N ILE A 5 44.93 20.84 42.42
CA ILE A 5 43.79 19.92 42.42
C ILE A 5 43.27 19.86 40.98
N LEU A 6 43.46 18.72 40.34
CA LEU A 6 42.95 18.47 39.01
C LEU A 6 41.51 17.96 39.16
N THR A 7 40.55 18.82 38.92
CA THR A 7 39.12 18.47 38.88
C THR A 7 38.79 17.81 37.56
N LEU A 8 38.59 16.49 37.58
CA LEU A 8 38.15 15.69 36.43
C LEU A 8 36.64 15.91 36.24
N ILE A 9 36.26 16.73 35.25
CA ILE A 9 34.86 16.87 34.84
C ILE A 9 34.50 15.65 33.97
N ILE A 10 33.80 14.69 34.55
CA ILE A 10 33.17 13.57 33.79
C ILE A 10 31.91 14.13 33.16
N SER A 11 31.98 14.49 31.89
CA SER A 11 30.81 14.79 31.08
C SER A 11 30.07 13.47 30.80
N ILE A 12 29.00 13.23 31.55
CA ILE A 12 28.07 12.14 31.25
C ILE A 12 27.28 12.58 30.01
N PHE A 13 27.72 12.13 28.84
CA PHE A 13 26.89 12.14 27.64
C PHE A 13 25.74 11.16 27.87
N THR A 14 24.60 11.64 28.31
CA THR A 14 23.34 10.90 28.18
C THR A 14 23.03 10.83 26.68
N SER A 15 23.55 9.83 26.01
CA SER A 15 23.07 9.42 24.71
C SER A 15 21.61 9.03 24.93
N SER A 16 20.69 9.90 24.49
CA SER A 16 19.29 9.52 24.31
C SER A 16 19.32 8.32 23.35
N ILE A 17 19.10 7.13 23.89
CA ILE A 17 18.88 5.94 23.09
C ILE A 17 17.51 6.14 22.46
N PHE A 18 17.45 6.91 21.36
CA PHE A 18 16.39 6.72 20.40
C PHE A 18 16.62 5.29 19.89
N ALA A 19 15.68 4.40 20.14
CA ALA A 19 15.72 3.08 19.53
C ALA A 19 15.89 3.31 18.02
N SER A 20 17.07 2.98 17.50
CA SER A 20 17.39 3.15 16.09
C SER A 20 16.37 2.35 15.29
N ASP A 21 15.81 2.94 14.24
CA ASP A 21 14.97 2.21 13.29
C ASP A 21 15.81 1.19 12.49
N GLU A 22 17.14 1.30 12.52
CA GLU A 22 18.06 0.36 11.92
C GLU A 22 18.03 -0.98 12.67
N LYS A 23 17.50 -2.00 12.00
CA LYS A 23 17.39 -3.37 12.51
C LYS A 23 17.84 -4.36 11.44
N PRO A 24 18.45 -5.49 11.85
CA PRO A 24 18.88 -6.51 10.89
C PRO A 24 17.72 -6.98 9.99
N GLY A 25 17.94 -6.96 8.68
CA GLY A 25 16.96 -7.39 7.69
C GLY A 25 15.91 -6.35 7.30
N ARG A 26 16.02 -5.11 7.80
CA ARG A 26 15.16 -3.99 7.43
C ARG A 26 15.75 -3.21 6.26
N PHE A 27 14.87 -2.81 5.34
CA PHE A 27 15.20 -1.99 4.19
C PHE A 27 14.43 -0.67 4.26
N PHE A 28 15.09 0.45 3.95
CA PHE A 28 14.51 1.79 4.00
C PHE A 28 14.14 2.33 2.62
N GLU A 29 14.47 1.58 1.61
CA GLU A 29 14.23 1.90 0.20
C GLU A 29 13.82 0.64 -0.55
N ASP A 30 13.25 0.83 -1.72
CA ASP A 30 12.90 -0.20 -2.68
C ASP A 30 14.19 -0.92 -3.15
N GLN A 31 14.24 -2.24 -3.01
CA GLN A 31 15.40 -3.03 -3.39
C GLN A 31 15.41 -3.30 -4.90
N PRO A 32 16.54 -3.67 -5.49
CA PRO A 32 16.60 -3.99 -6.90
C PRO A 32 15.61 -5.08 -7.30
N ASP A 33 14.86 -4.81 -8.37
CA ASP A 33 13.84 -5.71 -8.90
C ASP A 33 14.44 -7.00 -9.47
N VAL A 34 13.80 -8.13 -9.20
CA VAL A 34 14.15 -9.43 -9.81
C VAL A 34 13.49 -9.65 -11.19
N THR A 35 12.60 -8.76 -11.59
CA THR A 35 11.92 -8.76 -12.90
C THR A 35 11.58 -7.34 -13.31
N ASP A 36 11.54 -7.08 -14.62
CA ASP A 36 11.10 -5.80 -15.19
C ASP A 36 9.55 -5.67 -15.26
N ASP A 37 8.84 -6.72 -14.88
CA ASP A 37 7.37 -6.71 -14.89
C ASP A 37 6.81 -5.76 -13.81
N PRO A 38 5.69 -5.07 -14.06
CA PRO A 38 5.02 -4.24 -13.07
C PRO A 38 4.61 -5.03 -11.82
N GLN A 39 4.88 -4.47 -10.63
CA GLN A 39 4.77 -5.14 -9.33
C GLN A 39 4.04 -4.29 -8.28
N VAL A 40 3.56 -4.94 -7.23
CA VAL A 40 3.04 -4.27 -6.02
C VAL A 40 4.12 -4.32 -4.96
N HIS A 41 4.66 -3.15 -4.61
CA HIS A 41 5.63 -2.97 -3.55
C HIS A 41 4.94 -2.60 -2.23
N PHE A 42 5.40 -3.15 -1.12
CA PHE A 42 4.79 -2.91 0.18
C PHE A 42 5.66 -2.08 1.11
N ILE A 43 4.98 -1.25 1.93
CA ILE A 43 5.65 -0.33 2.85
C ILE A 43 5.05 -0.49 4.25
N TYR A 44 5.88 -0.71 5.26
CA TYR A 44 5.51 -0.56 6.66
C TYR A 44 5.79 0.87 7.11
N LEU A 45 4.74 1.69 7.24
CA LEU A 45 4.84 3.13 7.46
C LEU A 45 4.42 3.49 8.88
N LEU A 46 5.36 3.94 9.68
CA LEU A 46 5.11 4.37 11.06
C LEU A 46 4.89 5.87 11.16
N ASN A 47 4.01 6.27 12.08
CA ASN A 47 3.98 7.65 12.52
C ASN A 47 5.27 7.99 13.30
N LYS A 48 5.62 9.28 13.38
CA LYS A 48 6.87 9.74 14.02
C LYS A 48 7.09 9.08 15.39
N ASP A 49 6.09 9.11 16.25
CA ASP A 49 6.18 8.64 17.63
C ASP A 49 5.52 7.27 17.85
N SER A 50 5.19 6.53 16.77
CA SER A 50 4.61 5.20 16.89
C SER A 50 5.64 4.18 17.35
N GLU A 51 5.19 3.27 18.22
CA GLU A 51 5.94 2.08 18.57
C GLU A 51 6.20 1.22 17.32
N ASP A 52 7.44 0.80 17.17
CA ASP A 52 7.84 -0.11 16.11
C ASP A 52 7.57 -1.57 16.52
N ARG A 53 6.58 -2.16 15.86
CA ARG A 53 6.18 -3.57 16.06
C ARG A 53 6.91 -4.54 15.12
N GLU A 54 7.86 -4.04 14.32
CA GLU A 54 8.73 -4.83 13.43
C GLU A 54 7.96 -5.70 12.41
N TRP A 55 6.79 -5.26 11.98
CA TRP A 55 5.95 -6.08 11.10
C TRP A 55 6.54 -6.32 9.72
N ASP A 56 7.43 -5.46 9.28
CA ASP A 56 8.23 -5.58 8.05
C ASP A 56 9.24 -6.73 8.10
N ILE A 57 9.83 -6.99 9.28
CA ILE A 57 10.93 -7.95 9.43
C ILE A 57 10.59 -9.20 10.26
N ASN A 58 9.51 -9.19 11.04
CA ASN A 58 9.12 -10.34 11.87
C ASN A 58 8.19 -11.34 11.15
N GLY A 59 7.97 -11.16 9.86
CA GLY A 59 7.15 -12.02 9.00
C GLY A 59 5.64 -11.84 9.14
N LYS A 60 5.19 -10.92 10.02
CA LYS A 60 3.75 -10.73 10.23
C LYS A 60 3.06 -10.11 9.02
N MET A 61 3.61 -9.04 8.49
CA MET A 61 3.06 -8.35 7.31
C MET A 61 3.12 -9.26 6.09
N GLU A 62 4.27 -9.86 5.80
CA GLU A 62 4.46 -10.81 4.72
C GLU A 62 3.41 -11.94 4.75
N LYS A 63 3.23 -12.59 5.90
CA LYS A 63 2.25 -13.67 6.05
C LYS A 63 0.81 -13.23 5.73
N GLU A 64 0.39 -12.06 6.21
CA GLU A 64 -0.97 -11.55 5.98
C GLU A 64 -1.15 -11.12 4.51
N LEU A 65 -0.12 -10.57 3.87
CA LEU A 65 -0.13 -10.21 2.44
C LEU A 65 -0.16 -11.46 1.54
N LEU A 66 0.61 -12.49 1.85
CA LEU A 66 0.51 -13.77 1.12
C LEU A 66 -0.89 -14.38 1.25
N GLU A 67 -1.52 -14.34 2.44
CA GLU A 67 -2.91 -14.79 2.59
C GLU A 67 -3.88 -13.92 1.79
N ALA A 68 -3.66 -12.61 1.69
CA ALA A 68 -4.45 -11.73 0.82
C ALA A 68 -4.35 -12.17 -0.65
N ASN A 69 -3.15 -12.49 -1.11
CA ASN A 69 -2.93 -12.93 -2.48
C ASN A 69 -3.54 -14.31 -2.78
N GLU A 70 -3.55 -15.22 -1.80
CA GLU A 70 -4.30 -16.47 -1.91
C GLU A 70 -5.82 -16.27 -2.02
N LYS A 71 -6.36 -15.27 -1.32
CA LYS A 71 -7.77 -14.90 -1.49
C LYS A 71 -8.04 -14.28 -2.85
N MET A 72 -7.10 -13.47 -3.36
CA MET A 72 -7.17 -12.93 -4.72
C MET A 72 -7.22 -14.06 -5.75
N LEU A 73 -6.32 -15.03 -5.66
CA LEU A 73 -6.30 -16.19 -6.54
C LEU A 73 -7.64 -16.96 -6.53
N LYS A 74 -8.26 -17.11 -5.35
CA LYS A 74 -9.60 -17.71 -5.22
C LYS A 74 -10.68 -16.87 -5.89
N MET A 75 -10.64 -15.53 -5.73
CA MET A 75 -11.62 -14.63 -6.36
C MET A 75 -11.53 -14.66 -7.89
N THR A 76 -10.34 -14.89 -8.45
CA THR A 76 -10.11 -15.07 -9.89
C THR A 76 -10.33 -16.51 -10.37
N LYS A 77 -10.81 -17.41 -9.50
CA LYS A 77 -11.02 -18.84 -9.76
C LYS A 77 -9.72 -19.57 -10.17
N GLY A 78 -8.61 -19.21 -9.57
CA GLY A 78 -7.30 -19.81 -9.82
C GLY A 78 -6.55 -19.26 -11.04
N ASN A 79 -7.05 -18.18 -11.68
CA ASN A 79 -6.44 -17.68 -12.90
C ASN A 79 -5.30 -16.69 -12.65
N GLN A 80 -5.46 -15.76 -11.71
CA GLN A 80 -4.51 -14.67 -11.51
C GLN A 80 -4.45 -14.25 -10.04
N LYS A 81 -3.29 -13.72 -9.64
CA LYS A 81 -3.05 -13.06 -8.36
C LYS A 81 -2.27 -11.77 -8.60
N PHE A 82 -2.09 -10.93 -7.58
CA PHE A 82 -1.19 -9.78 -7.70
C PHE A 82 0.26 -10.26 -7.85
N ARG A 83 1.03 -9.59 -8.69
CA ARG A 83 2.48 -9.76 -8.75
C ARG A 83 3.09 -8.89 -7.64
N TYR A 84 3.50 -9.53 -6.56
CA TYR A 84 4.18 -8.87 -5.47
C TYR A 84 5.65 -8.68 -5.78
N ASP A 85 6.19 -7.58 -5.33
CA ASP A 85 7.61 -7.27 -5.42
C ASP A 85 8.42 -8.21 -4.50
N LEU A 86 9.42 -8.85 -5.08
CA LEU A 86 10.26 -9.83 -4.40
C LEU A 86 11.73 -9.43 -4.52
N ARG A 87 12.49 -9.71 -3.49
CA ARG A 87 13.94 -9.61 -3.49
C ARG A 87 14.59 -10.85 -4.11
N GLU A 88 15.88 -10.79 -4.38
CA GLU A 88 16.66 -11.92 -4.93
C GLU A 88 16.59 -13.19 -4.07
N ASP A 89 16.37 -13.06 -2.74
CA ASP A 89 16.20 -14.21 -1.84
C ASP A 89 14.80 -14.85 -1.89
N GLY A 90 13.93 -14.33 -2.76
CA GLY A 90 12.56 -14.79 -2.97
C GLY A 90 11.55 -14.35 -1.90
N LYS A 91 11.97 -13.55 -0.93
CA LYS A 91 11.06 -12.94 0.06
C LYS A 91 10.43 -11.68 -0.50
N MET A 92 9.31 -11.28 0.08
CA MET A 92 8.68 -10.00 -0.28
C MET A 92 9.63 -8.84 0.02
N ASP A 93 9.71 -7.89 -0.91
CA ASP A 93 10.34 -6.61 -0.63
C ASP A 93 9.34 -5.73 0.12
N ILE A 94 9.67 -5.44 1.37
CA ILE A 94 8.88 -4.59 2.26
C ILE A 94 9.79 -3.50 2.79
N SER A 95 9.56 -2.26 2.35
CA SER A 95 10.30 -1.11 2.85
C SER A 95 9.74 -0.60 4.17
N PHE A 96 10.63 -0.16 5.06
CA PHE A 96 10.28 0.54 6.28
C PHE A 96 10.38 2.05 6.07
N VAL A 97 9.35 2.78 6.47
CA VAL A 97 9.34 4.25 6.46
C VAL A 97 8.79 4.75 7.79
N ARG A 98 9.37 5.83 8.31
CA ARG A 98 8.82 6.60 9.43
C ARG A 98 8.62 8.04 9.01
N PHE A 99 7.45 8.61 9.32
CA PHE A 99 7.21 10.04 9.10
C PHE A 99 8.18 10.90 9.93
N ASP A 100 8.68 11.96 9.32
CA ASP A 100 9.55 12.95 9.98
C ASP A 100 8.80 13.85 10.95
N LYS A 101 7.47 13.94 10.82
CA LYS A 101 6.57 14.67 11.71
C LYS A 101 5.33 13.84 12.03
N GLN A 102 4.62 14.20 13.10
CA GLN A 102 3.39 13.56 13.48
C GLN A 102 2.30 13.77 12.42
N TYR A 103 1.70 12.67 11.96
CA TYR A 103 0.59 12.67 11.02
C TYR A 103 -0.71 12.38 11.78
N GLU A 104 -1.66 13.35 11.72
CA GLU A 104 -2.90 13.29 12.48
C GLU A 104 -4.03 12.51 11.79
N GLY A 105 -3.77 11.93 10.61
CA GLY A 105 -4.75 11.13 9.87
C GLY A 105 -5.93 11.91 9.28
N ASN A 106 -6.01 13.22 9.49
CA ASN A 106 -7.16 14.03 9.08
C ASN A 106 -6.97 14.76 7.73
N TYR A 107 -5.77 14.68 7.14
CA TYR A 107 -5.39 15.47 5.97
C TYR A 107 -5.54 14.74 4.63
N GLY A 108 -6.25 13.59 4.62
CA GLY A 108 -6.35 12.78 3.41
C GLY A 108 -5.00 12.18 2.96
N MET A 109 -4.97 11.63 1.74
CA MET A 109 -3.79 10.95 1.19
C MET A 109 -2.66 11.90 0.74
N ASN A 110 -2.93 13.19 0.58
CA ASN A 110 -1.95 14.12 -0.01
C ASN A 110 -0.61 14.14 0.74
N TYR A 111 -0.62 14.03 2.05
CA TYR A 111 0.62 14.04 2.82
C TYR A 111 1.41 12.72 2.70
N PRO A 112 0.81 11.54 2.93
CA PRO A 112 1.50 10.28 2.70
C PRO A 112 2.01 10.13 1.26
N ASP A 113 1.20 10.46 0.25
CA ASP A 113 1.58 10.39 -1.17
C ASP A 113 2.80 11.26 -1.48
N ALA A 114 2.77 12.53 -1.07
CA ALA A 114 3.88 13.45 -1.28
C ALA A 114 5.15 13.03 -0.52
N TYR A 115 4.99 12.48 0.67
CA TYR A 115 6.09 12.01 1.49
C TYR A 115 6.78 10.79 0.87
N LEU A 116 6.00 9.78 0.47
CA LEU A 116 6.52 8.58 -0.18
C LEU A 116 7.13 8.89 -1.54
N THR A 117 6.49 9.75 -2.34
CA THR A 117 7.04 10.21 -3.62
C THR A 117 8.39 10.90 -3.45
N LYS A 118 8.55 11.77 -2.42
CA LYS A 118 9.81 12.42 -2.09
C LYS A 118 10.93 11.44 -1.71
N LEU A 119 10.57 10.30 -1.12
CA LEU A 119 11.50 9.23 -0.76
C LEU A 119 11.82 8.27 -1.94
N GLY A 120 11.25 8.50 -3.12
CA GLY A 120 11.53 7.70 -4.30
C GLY A 120 10.52 6.59 -4.59
N PHE A 121 9.47 6.43 -3.76
CA PHE A 121 8.40 5.45 -4.01
C PHE A 121 7.40 5.98 -5.04
N ASN A 122 7.83 6.09 -6.30
CA ASN A 122 7.06 6.69 -7.39
C ASN A 122 7.33 6.07 -8.77
N SER A 123 7.90 4.87 -8.84
CA SER A 123 8.11 4.17 -10.11
C SER A 123 6.78 3.91 -10.82
N PRO A 124 6.63 4.24 -12.12
CA PRO A 124 5.40 3.98 -12.87
C PRO A 124 5.13 2.48 -13.08
N ASN A 125 6.13 1.62 -12.87
CA ASN A 125 6.01 0.16 -12.93
C ASN A 125 5.67 -0.46 -11.58
N LYS A 126 5.42 0.35 -10.54
CA LYS A 126 5.03 -0.15 -9.22
C LYS A 126 3.74 0.50 -8.72
N LEU A 127 2.93 -0.29 -8.04
CA LEU A 127 1.93 0.20 -7.11
C LEU A 127 2.51 0.09 -5.71
N TYR A 128 2.52 1.18 -4.97
CA TYR A 128 3.03 1.21 -3.61
C TYR A 128 1.87 1.07 -2.62
N PHE A 129 1.98 0.13 -1.71
CA PHE A 129 0.92 -0.16 -0.76
C PHE A 129 1.43 -0.12 0.68
N ALA A 130 0.99 0.88 1.46
CA ALA A 130 1.49 1.07 2.80
C ALA A 130 0.51 0.61 3.89
N TRP A 131 1.04 -0.09 4.88
CA TRP A 131 0.40 -0.33 6.16
C TRP A 131 0.82 0.77 7.14
N VAL A 132 -0.09 1.70 7.39
CA VAL A 132 0.20 2.96 8.11
C VAL A 132 -0.23 2.86 9.56
N ASP A 133 0.69 3.02 10.49
CA ASP A 133 0.42 2.92 11.94
C ASP A 133 -0.17 4.22 12.52
N VAL A 134 -1.29 4.65 11.95
CA VAL A 134 -2.07 5.82 12.41
C VAL A 134 -3.52 5.46 12.64
N GLY A 135 -4.22 6.27 13.45
CA GLY A 135 -5.67 6.29 13.51
C GLY A 135 -6.25 7.06 12.32
N HIS A 136 -7.32 6.55 11.74
CA HIS A 136 -8.05 7.22 10.67
C HIS A 136 -9.54 6.86 10.76
N ARG A 137 -10.42 7.74 10.25
CA ARG A 137 -11.88 7.47 10.21
C ARG A 137 -12.21 6.28 9.30
N ASP A 138 -11.46 6.15 8.18
CA ASP A 138 -11.63 5.07 7.20
C ASP A 138 -10.69 3.91 7.52
N GLY A 139 -10.94 2.72 6.96
CA GLY A 139 -10.08 1.56 7.11
C GLY A 139 -8.85 1.61 6.21
N GLY A 140 -9.01 2.18 5.03
CA GLY A 140 -7.98 2.37 4.03
C GLY A 140 -8.36 3.46 3.05
N GLN A 141 -7.48 3.74 2.11
CA GLN A 141 -7.65 4.65 0.99
C GLN A 141 -6.76 4.24 -0.18
N GLY A 142 -7.21 4.46 -1.42
CA GLY A 142 -6.43 4.22 -2.63
C GLY A 142 -6.34 5.48 -3.50
N SER A 143 -5.13 5.80 -3.98
CA SER A 143 -4.87 6.87 -4.96
C SER A 143 -4.44 6.30 -6.31
N VAL A 144 -3.74 7.09 -7.14
CA VAL A 144 -3.24 6.64 -8.44
C VAL A 144 -2.08 5.65 -8.30
N HIS A 145 -1.11 5.96 -7.45
CA HIS A 145 0.12 5.19 -7.23
C HIS A 145 0.15 4.47 -5.90
N HIS A 146 -0.52 5.03 -4.89
CA HIS A 146 -0.41 4.62 -3.51
C HIS A 146 -1.74 4.09 -2.97
N GLY A 147 -1.65 3.02 -2.21
CA GLY A 147 -2.75 2.50 -1.41
C GLY A 147 -2.36 2.41 0.05
N TYR A 148 -3.33 2.52 0.94
CA TYR A 148 -3.10 2.57 2.38
C TYR A 148 -4.12 1.73 3.13
N ILE A 149 -3.68 1.05 4.18
CA ILE A 149 -4.55 0.68 5.30
C ILE A 149 -4.06 1.36 6.57
N PHE A 150 -5.00 1.79 7.41
CA PHE A 150 -4.70 2.49 8.66
C PHE A 150 -4.81 1.53 9.84
N LEU A 151 -3.69 1.09 10.38
CA LEU A 151 -3.61 -0.02 11.34
C LEU A 151 -4.31 0.27 12.67
N LYS A 152 -4.42 1.55 13.07
CA LYS A 152 -5.13 2.00 14.28
C LYS A 152 -6.57 2.47 13.99
N SER A 153 -7.07 2.30 12.75
CA SER A 153 -8.47 2.55 12.46
C SER A 153 -9.37 1.51 13.14
N LYS A 154 -10.54 1.96 13.62
CA LYS A 154 -11.58 1.06 14.16
C LYS A 154 -12.07 0.01 13.16
N HIS A 155 -11.83 0.21 11.87
CA HIS A 155 -12.20 -0.71 10.80
C HIS A 155 -11.18 -1.84 10.58
N ASN A 156 -9.96 -1.73 11.17
CA ASN A 156 -8.86 -2.70 11.02
C ASN A 156 -8.50 -3.48 12.32
N PRO A 157 -9.47 -3.89 13.17
CA PRO A 157 -9.16 -4.45 14.48
C PRO A 157 -8.58 -5.87 14.42
N SER A 158 -8.74 -6.58 13.32
CA SER A 158 -8.34 -7.99 13.18
C SER A 158 -7.59 -8.28 11.89
N LYS A 159 -6.84 -9.39 11.87
CA LYS A 159 -6.15 -9.89 10.68
C LYS A 159 -7.09 -9.99 9.47
N ASN A 160 -8.26 -10.60 9.63
CA ASN A 160 -9.20 -10.80 8.52
C ASN A 160 -9.70 -9.47 7.94
N LYS A 161 -9.87 -8.46 8.78
CA LYS A 161 -10.26 -7.12 8.33
C LYS A 161 -9.11 -6.42 7.59
N ARG A 162 -7.87 -6.52 8.09
CA ARG A 162 -6.70 -5.97 7.38
C ARG A 162 -6.54 -6.60 5.99
N ILE A 163 -6.64 -7.92 5.87
CA ILE A 163 -6.59 -8.64 4.59
C ILE A 163 -7.69 -8.16 3.65
N LEU A 164 -8.92 -8.06 4.15
CA LEU A 164 -10.07 -7.63 3.35
C LEU A 164 -9.87 -6.20 2.82
N ILE A 165 -9.48 -5.28 3.70
CA ILE A 165 -9.28 -3.87 3.33
C ILE A 165 -8.04 -3.71 2.44
N THR A 166 -6.96 -4.46 2.66
CA THR A 166 -5.82 -4.48 1.74
C THR A 166 -6.26 -4.82 0.31
N LEU A 167 -7.06 -5.87 0.13
CA LEU A 167 -7.57 -6.22 -1.20
C LEU A 167 -8.53 -5.17 -1.77
N HIS A 168 -9.39 -4.58 -0.93
CA HIS A 168 -10.28 -3.50 -1.30
C HIS A 168 -9.49 -2.30 -1.87
N GLU A 169 -8.51 -1.83 -1.13
CA GLU A 169 -7.72 -0.67 -1.53
C GLU A 169 -6.78 -0.96 -2.71
N LEU A 170 -6.22 -2.19 -2.81
CA LEU A 170 -5.48 -2.62 -4.00
C LEU A 170 -6.34 -2.57 -5.26
N MET A 171 -7.63 -2.90 -5.17
CA MET A 171 -8.55 -2.73 -6.29
C MET A 171 -8.72 -1.25 -6.66
N HIS A 172 -8.85 -0.35 -5.68
CA HIS A 172 -8.92 1.09 -5.94
C HIS A 172 -7.64 1.64 -6.58
N VAL A 173 -6.46 1.22 -6.12
CA VAL A 173 -5.18 1.62 -6.74
C VAL A 173 -5.11 1.12 -8.19
N ASN A 174 -5.65 -0.06 -8.48
CA ASN A 174 -5.80 -0.56 -9.85
C ASN A 174 -6.91 0.15 -10.67
N GLY A 175 -7.62 1.13 -10.08
CA GLY A 175 -8.63 1.92 -10.77
C GLY A 175 -10.07 1.39 -10.67
N PHE A 176 -10.32 0.30 -10.00
CA PHE A 176 -11.65 -0.31 -9.92
C PHE A 176 -12.44 0.20 -8.69
N ALA A 177 -13.73 0.55 -8.81
CA ALA A 177 -14.52 0.44 -10.04
C ALA A 177 -14.39 1.71 -10.88
N TRP A 178 -14.15 1.52 -12.16
CA TRP A 178 -14.16 2.60 -13.15
C TRP A 178 -15.56 3.22 -13.27
N PRO A 179 -15.68 4.49 -13.74
CA PRO A 179 -16.99 5.10 -14.00
C PRO A 179 -17.88 4.30 -14.97
N CYS A 180 -17.25 3.59 -15.93
CA CYS A 180 -17.92 2.69 -16.87
C CYS A 180 -18.34 1.34 -16.27
N THR A 181 -17.85 0.97 -15.10
CA THR A 181 -18.16 -0.33 -14.49
C THR A 181 -19.67 -0.44 -14.19
N LYS A 182 -20.33 -1.41 -14.80
CA LYS A 182 -21.78 -1.60 -14.66
C LYS A 182 -22.21 -1.73 -13.21
N GLY A 183 -23.04 -0.79 -12.77
CA GLY A 183 -23.60 -0.73 -11.41
C GLY A 183 -22.61 -0.28 -10.34
N ALA A 184 -21.49 0.33 -10.70
CA ALA A 184 -20.63 1.05 -9.77
C ALA A 184 -21.30 2.36 -9.34
N LYS A 185 -21.06 2.76 -8.08
CA LYS A 185 -21.47 4.05 -7.51
C LYS A 185 -20.33 4.58 -6.67
N LYS A 186 -19.85 5.82 -6.96
CA LYS A 186 -18.76 6.47 -6.21
C LYS A 186 -17.55 5.53 -6.02
N SER A 187 -17.06 4.96 -7.13
CA SER A 187 -15.93 4.01 -7.16
C SER A 187 -16.13 2.71 -6.39
N HIS A 188 -17.36 2.36 -6.00
CA HIS A 188 -17.68 1.12 -5.30
C HIS A 188 -18.69 0.28 -6.06
N LYS A 189 -18.67 -1.03 -5.85
CA LYS A 189 -19.58 -2.00 -6.46
C LYS A 189 -20.16 -2.93 -5.40
N PHE A 190 -21.46 -2.77 -5.10
CA PHE A 190 -22.15 -3.58 -4.10
C PHE A 190 -21.96 -5.09 -4.33
N GLY A 191 -21.74 -5.82 -3.25
CA GLY A 191 -21.60 -7.27 -3.26
C GLY A 191 -20.25 -7.80 -3.77
N THR A 192 -19.26 -6.93 -3.95
CA THR A 192 -17.89 -7.29 -4.35
C THR A 192 -16.87 -6.90 -3.30
N ILE A 193 -15.58 -7.17 -3.58
CA ILE A 193 -14.45 -6.77 -2.72
C ILE A 193 -14.38 -5.25 -2.52
N ILE A 194 -14.89 -4.47 -3.47
CA ILE A 194 -15.00 -3.02 -3.38
C ILE A 194 -16.46 -2.58 -3.10
N GLY A 195 -17.13 -3.30 -2.21
CA GLY A 195 -18.55 -3.05 -1.88
C GLY A 195 -18.81 -1.73 -1.19
N GLY A 196 -17.85 -1.26 -0.40
CA GLY A 196 -17.94 -0.05 0.39
C GLY A 196 -18.90 -0.16 1.60
N PRO A 197 -19.04 0.93 2.38
CA PRO A 197 -19.76 0.92 3.65
C PRO A 197 -21.23 0.50 3.53
N ASP A 198 -21.89 0.85 2.43
CA ASP A 198 -23.32 0.56 2.21
C ASP A 198 -23.57 -0.83 1.62
N GLY A 199 -22.56 -1.51 1.11
CA GLY A 199 -22.67 -2.77 0.38
C GLY A 199 -21.96 -3.96 1.02
N GLY A 200 -21.13 -3.70 2.03
CA GLY A 200 -20.29 -4.69 2.69
C GLY A 200 -19.32 -5.35 1.72
N ASP A 201 -18.05 -5.32 2.06
CA ASP A 201 -17.02 -5.97 1.26
C ASP A 201 -17.14 -7.49 1.32
N LYS A 202 -16.99 -8.14 0.18
CA LYS A 202 -17.02 -9.60 0.06
C LYS A 202 -15.86 -10.07 -0.80
N TYR A 203 -15.29 -11.22 -0.49
CA TYR A 203 -14.26 -11.87 -1.33
C TYR A 203 -14.87 -12.37 -2.64
N ASN A 204 -15.27 -11.41 -3.49
CA ASN A 204 -15.87 -11.64 -4.79
C ASN A 204 -15.57 -10.45 -5.71
N LEU A 205 -15.07 -10.71 -6.91
CA LEU A 205 -14.84 -9.68 -7.93
C LEU A 205 -16.12 -9.33 -8.70
N GLY A 206 -17.03 -10.30 -8.86
CA GLY A 206 -18.20 -10.13 -9.72
C GLY A 206 -17.84 -10.05 -11.21
N SER A 207 -18.84 -10.29 -12.07
CA SER A 207 -18.65 -10.34 -13.53
C SER A 207 -18.53 -8.97 -14.20
N SER A 208 -18.62 -7.89 -13.47
CA SER A 208 -18.46 -6.53 -14.01
C SER A 208 -17.12 -5.88 -13.67
N LEU A 209 -16.31 -6.54 -12.85
CA LEU A 209 -14.95 -6.09 -12.52
C LEU A 209 -13.89 -6.95 -13.18
N TYR A 210 -14.14 -8.26 -13.28
CA TYR A 210 -13.16 -9.23 -13.73
C TYR A 210 -13.75 -10.15 -14.80
N ASN A 211 -13.06 -10.29 -15.92
CA ASN A 211 -13.41 -11.12 -17.07
C ASN A 211 -14.81 -10.81 -17.62
N HIS A 212 -15.12 -9.53 -17.77
CA HIS A 212 -16.36 -9.06 -18.39
C HIS A 212 -16.23 -8.98 -19.92
N LYS A 213 -17.36 -8.77 -20.61
CA LYS A 213 -17.42 -8.68 -22.08
C LYS A 213 -17.61 -7.27 -22.61
N ASP A 214 -17.59 -6.27 -21.73
CA ASP A 214 -17.75 -4.87 -22.14
C ASP A 214 -16.42 -4.32 -22.71
N PRO A 215 -16.33 -4.04 -24.01
CA PRO A 215 -15.09 -3.56 -24.62
C PRO A 215 -14.81 -2.09 -24.33
N THR A 216 -15.78 -1.38 -23.75
CA THR A 216 -15.69 0.07 -23.48
C THR A 216 -15.17 0.36 -22.06
N CYS A 217 -15.00 -0.67 -21.24
CA CYS A 217 -14.57 -0.52 -19.87
C CYS A 217 -13.33 -1.41 -19.61
N PRO A 218 -12.28 -0.90 -18.93
CA PRO A 218 -11.13 -1.71 -18.58
C PRO A 218 -11.53 -2.92 -17.73
N ASP A 219 -11.01 -4.09 -18.06
CA ASP A 219 -11.22 -5.33 -17.32
C ASP A 219 -10.05 -5.59 -16.38
N PHE A 220 -10.34 -5.81 -15.12
CA PHE A 220 -9.28 -6.01 -14.12
C PHE A 220 -8.33 -7.16 -14.46
N LYS A 221 -8.80 -8.21 -15.16
CA LYS A 221 -7.93 -9.29 -15.62
C LYS A 221 -6.77 -8.83 -16.50
N ASP A 222 -6.92 -7.65 -17.14
CA ASP A 222 -5.94 -7.08 -18.05
C ASP A 222 -4.97 -6.10 -17.35
N SER A 223 -5.05 -5.93 -16.02
CA SER A 223 -4.07 -5.13 -15.27
C SER A 223 -2.68 -5.76 -15.34
N VAL A 224 -1.66 -4.94 -15.66
CA VAL A 224 -0.24 -5.38 -15.70
C VAL A 224 0.29 -5.85 -14.36
N PHE A 225 -0.37 -5.49 -13.24
CA PHE A 225 0.01 -5.88 -11.88
C PHE A 225 -0.49 -7.27 -11.47
N LEU A 226 -1.09 -8.01 -12.41
CA LEU A 226 -1.53 -9.40 -12.19
C LEU A 226 -0.58 -10.40 -12.82
N ASP A 227 -0.46 -11.56 -12.18
CA ASP A 227 0.32 -12.71 -12.62
C ASP A 227 -0.59 -13.95 -12.75
N PRO A 228 -0.62 -14.61 -13.93
CA PRO A 228 0.02 -14.23 -15.20
C PRO A 228 -0.59 -12.97 -15.82
N THR A 229 0.24 -12.21 -16.53
CA THR A 229 -0.21 -11.05 -17.31
C THR A 229 -1.11 -11.51 -18.47
N SER A 230 -2.17 -10.77 -18.75
CA SER A 230 -3.07 -11.06 -19.86
C SER A 230 -2.43 -10.77 -21.22
N SER A 231 -3.08 -11.20 -22.30
CA SER A 231 -2.64 -10.91 -23.67
C SER A 231 -2.91 -9.46 -24.12
N LYS A 232 -3.67 -8.71 -23.35
CA LYS A 232 -4.04 -7.30 -23.64
C LYS A 232 -3.85 -6.42 -22.40
N PRO A 233 -2.62 -6.36 -21.88
CA PRO A 233 -2.38 -5.69 -20.61
C PRO A 233 -2.54 -4.18 -20.72
N PHE A 234 -3.03 -3.54 -19.65
CA PHE A 234 -2.97 -2.09 -19.47
C PHE A 234 -2.36 -1.73 -18.11
N ASN A 235 -1.68 -0.60 -18.05
CA ASN A 235 -1.21 -0.06 -16.78
C ASN A 235 -2.23 0.95 -16.22
N PRO A 236 -2.89 0.66 -15.10
CA PRO A 236 -3.91 1.53 -14.51
C PRO A 236 -3.35 2.89 -14.09
N VAL A 237 -2.07 3.00 -13.77
CA VAL A 237 -1.42 4.27 -13.41
C VAL A 237 -1.49 5.23 -14.60
N TYR A 238 -1.05 4.80 -15.78
CA TYR A 238 -1.11 5.64 -16.98
C TYR A 238 -2.54 5.94 -17.41
N LEU A 239 -3.44 4.97 -17.30
CA LEU A 239 -4.83 5.17 -17.69
C LEU A 239 -5.52 6.21 -16.80
N LYS A 240 -5.31 6.18 -15.49
CA LYS A 240 -5.83 7.19 -14.56
C LYS A 240 -5.26 8.59 -14.84
N CYS A 241 -3.97 8.68 -15.11
CA CYS A 241 -3.34 9.94 -15.48
C CYS A 241 -3.94 10.54 -16.77
N ALA A 242 -4.18 9.72 -17.78
CA ALA A 242 -4.81 10.16 -19.03
C ALA A 242 -6.24 10.65 -18.79
N MET A 243 -7.06 9.90 -18.06
CA MET A 243 -8.44 10.28 -17.72
C MET A 243 -8.51 11.57 -16.90
N ALA A 244 -7.59 11.77 -15.97
CA ALA A 244 -7.52 13.00 -15.19
C ALA A 244 -7.19 14.22 -16.07
N ALA A 245 -6.30 14.06 -17.04
CA ALA A 245 -5.94 15.11 -17.98
C ALA A 245 -7.12 15.50 -18.90
N GLU A 246 -7.90 14.51 -19.37
CA GLU A 246 -9.06 14.75 -20.24
C GLU A 246 -10.18 15.55 -19.54
N VAL A 247 -10.37 15.37 -18.24
CA VAL A 247 -11.41 16.08 -17.47
C VAL A 247 -10.90 17.35 -16.78
N GLY A 248 -9.64 17.72 -17.01
CA GLY A 248 -9.03 18.92 -16.42
C GLY A 248 -8.88 18.85 -14.88
N LEU A 249 -8.96 17.65 -14.30
CA LEU A 249 -8.77 17.44 -12.89
C LEU A 249 -7.27 17.41 -12.58
N SER A 250 -6.85 18.23 -11.61
CA SER A 250 -5.51 18.12 -11.06
C SER A 250 -5.33 16.72 -10.47
N LEU A 251 -4.22 16.04 -10.80
CA LEU A 251 -3.84 14.71 -10.25
C LEU A 251 -3.81 14.64 -8.71
N ILE A 252 -4.01 15.77 -8.04
CA ILE A 252 -4.01 15.92 -6.58
C ILE A 252 -5.35 15.49 -5.95
N HIS A 253 -6.41 15.25 -6.75
CA HIS A 253 -7.78 15.03 -6.23
C HIS A 253 -8.48 13.74 -6.75
N ILE A 254 -7.74 12.80 -7.32
CA ILE A 254 -8.32 11.50 -7.71
C ILE A 254 -7.91 10.42 -6.74
#